data_84a70e42009a071f66d8d9d6fabddd90
#
_entry.id   84a70e42009a071f66d8d9d6fabddd90
#
_cell.length_a   1.000
_cell.length_b   1.000
_cell.length_c   1.000
_cell.angle_alpha   90.00
_cell.angle_beta   90.00
_cell.angle_gamma   90.00
#
_symmetry.space_group_name_H-M   'P 1'
#
loop_
_entity.id
_entity.type
_entity.pdbx_description
1 polymer ?
#
loop_
_entity_poly.entity_id
_entity_poly.type
_entity_poly.pdbx_seq_one_letter_code
_entity_poly.pdbx_strand_id
1 'polypeptide(L)'
;MDPSDTQPLQRVLVDKTDAEPVRPPGYIKLGAPLPVRIPTRPEEITMDWLTDAFRFKGYLMRDGRAASLSMKAIGEGQGAFGDLILVTVTFEGGRLNAPTTFVAKFAPVCTGSVKRLETRVIFLNEAHFYNDFTIQDGACARPECYLVACEPRRREPTFCFLLENMLPATTWTRTEGCSSLPHLQMVMRMLARFHARWWSTAP
;
A
#
# COMPACT_ATOMS: atom_id res chain seq x y z
N MET A 1 32.84 -10.76 -40.05
CA MET A 1 31.80 -10.82 -39.00
C MET A 1 30.53 -11.30 -39.68
N ASP A 2 30.21 -12.55 -39.42
CA ASP A 2 29.09 -13.24 -40.08
C ASP A 2 27.75 -12.86 -39.37
N PRO A 3 26.71 -12.42 -40.12
CA PRO A 3 25.46 -11.98 -39.49
C PRO A 3 24.51 -13.12 -39.07
N SER A 4 24.96 -14.35 -39.04
CA SER A 4 24.08 -15.53 -38.90
C SER A 4 24.01 -16.12 -37.48
N ASP A 5 24.57 -15.46 -36.45
CA ASP A 5 24.61 -16.05 -35.09
C ASP A 5 23.63 -15.37 -34.13
N THR A 6 22.38 -15.19 -34.58
CA THR A 6 21.26 -14.89 -33.69
C THR A 6 20.59 -16.21 -33.27
N GLN A 7 21.14 -16.86 -32.25
CA GLN A 7 20.38 -17.92 -31.57
C GLN A 7 19.08 -17.31 -30.98
N PRO A 8 17.91 -17.91 -31.24
CA PRO A 8 16.69 -17.50 -30.61
C PRO A 8 16.80 -17.74 -29.09
N LEU A 9 16.57 -16.70 -28.30
CA LEU A 9 16.43 -16.81 -26.86
C LEU A 9 15.45 -17.92 -26.55
N GLN A 10 15.96 -19.08 -26.13
CA GLN A 10 15.13 -20.17 -25.61
C GLN A 10 14.36 -19.58 -24.41
N ARG A 11 13.03 -19.46 -24.58
CA ARG A 11 12.13 -19.25 -23.44
C ARG A 11 12.31 -20.41 -22.50
N VAL A 12 13.00 -20.19 -21.41
CA VAL A 12 12.97 -21.07 -20.26
C VAL A 12 11.52 -21.00 -19.74
N LEU A 13 10.73 -21.98 -20.11
CA LEU A 13 9.45 -22.25 -19.49
C LEU A 13 9.77 -22.61 -18.04
N VAL A 14 9.68 -21.63 -17.15
CA VAL A 14 9.67 -21.89 -15.70
C VAL A 14 8.41 -22.69 -15.45
N ASP A 15 8.60 -23.94 -15.06
CA ASP A 15 7.53 -24.84 -14.64
C ASP A 15 6.72 -24.11 -13.56
N LYS A 16 5.49 -23.74 -13.88
CA LYS A 16 4.57 -23.15 -12.91
C LYS A 16 4.21 -24.28 -11.96
N THR A 17 4.97 -24.41 -10.89
CA THR A 17 4.49 -25.19 -9.74
C THR A 17 3.23 -24.49 -9.24
N ASP A 18 2.10 -25.17 -9.26
CA ASP A 18 0.79 -24.73 -8.75
C ASP A 18 0.76 -24.47 -7.23
N ALA A 19 1.92 -24.28 -6.62
CA ALA A 19 2.02 -23.88 -5.23
C ALA A 19 1.44 -22.47 -5.08
N GLU A 20 0.31 -22.36 -4.40
CA GLU A 20 -0.23 -21.05 -4.01
C GLU A 20 0.88 -20.23 -3.35
N PRO A 21 1.06 -18.97 -3.74
CA PRO A 21 2.08 -18.12 -3.13
C PRO A 21 1.85 -18.06 -1.62
N VAL A 22 2.92 -18.27 -0.85
CA VAL A 22 2.88 -18.13 0.62
C VAL A 22 2.45 -16.69 0.93
N ARG A 23 1.27 -16.55 1.50
CA ARG A 23 0.67 -15.25 1.79
C ARG A 23 1.02 -14.83 3.20
N PRO A 24 1.30 -13.54 3.43
CA PRO A 24 1.63 -13.05 4.76
C PRO A 24 0.45 -13.22 5.73
N PRO A 25 0.74 -13.33 7.04
CA PRO A 25 -0.31 -13.30 8.05
C PRO A 25 -1.24 -12.09 7.87
N GLY A 26 -2.54 -12.30 7.94
CA GLY A 26 -3.54 -11.26 7.74
C GLY A 26 -3.78 -10.84 6.29
N TYR A 27 -3.28 -11.62 5.31
CA TYR A 27 -3.66 -11.44 3.91
C TYR A 27 -5.17 -11.53 3.75
N ILE A 28 -5.73 -10.58 3.04
CA ILE A 28 -7.15 -10.56 2.68
C ILE A 28 -7.22 -10.52 1.15
N LYS A 29 -7.94 -11.48 0.57
CA LYS A 29 -8.21 -11.40 -0.87
C LYS A 29 -8.98 -10.11 -1.16
N LEU A 30 -8.50 -9.30 -2.10
CA LEU A 30 -9.21 -8.06 -2.49
C LEU A 30 -10.65 -8.38 -2.89
N GLY A 31 -11.59 -7.64 -2.29
CA GLY A 31 -13.03 -7.88 -2.46
C GLY A 31 -13.62 -8.96 -1.54
N ALA A 32 -12.83 -9.58 -0.66
CA ALA A 32 -13.40 -10.35 0.45
C ALA A 32 -14.05 -9.40 1.48
N PRO A 33 -15.14 -9.83 2.15
CA PRO A 33 -15.75 -9.03 3.18
C PRO A 33 -14.75 -8.70 4.28
N LEU A 34 -14.62 -7.42 4.61
CA LEU A 34 -13.89 -6.97 5.78
C LEU A 34 -14.82 -7.01 6.99
N PRO A 35 -14.32 -7.38 8.18
CA PRO A 35 -15.13 -7.35 9.40
C PRO A 35 -15.39 -5.93 9.91
N VAL A 36 -14.76 -4.95 9.26
CA VAL A 36 -14.91 -3.53 9.58
C VAL A 36 -15.41 -2.76 8.36
N ARG A 37 -16.20 -1.72 8.61
CA ARG A 37 -16.63 -0.80 7.54
C ARG A 37 -15.41 -0.11 6.94
N ILE A 38 -15.41 0.12 5.63
CA ILE A 38 -14.38 0.90 4.96
C ILE A 38 -14.64 2.38 5.18
N PRO A 39 -13.76 3.12 5.86
CA PRO A 39 -13.88 4.56 6.02
C PRO A 39 -13.73 5.26 4.67
N THR A 40 -14.55 6.26 4.45
CA THR A 40 -14.50 7.10 3.25
C THR A 40 -13.96 8.50 3.54
N ARG A 41 -13.84 8.83 4.81
CA ARG A 41 -13.36 10.12 5.31
C ARG A 41 -12.73 9.96 6.70
N PRO A 42 -11.88 10.90 7.12
CA PRO A 42 -11.11 10.79 8.36
C PRO A 42 -11.97 10.55 9.61
N GLU A 43 -13.10 11.22 9.71
CA GLU A 43 -13.97 11.17 10.89
C GLU A 43 -14.60 9.77 11.14
N GLU A 44 -14.54 8.92 10.14
CA GLU A 44 -15.00 7.52 10.24
C GLU A 44 -13.95 6.59 10.85
N ILE A 45 -12.69 7.04 10.99
CA ILE A 45 -11.66 6.34 11.77
C ILE A 45 -11.84 6.71 13.24
N THR A 46 -12.68 5.97 13.92
CA THR A 46 -12.87 6.09 15.38
C THR A 46 -11.94 5.17 16.15
N MET A 47 -11.83 5.35 17.47
CA MET A 47 -11.06 4.44 18.33
C MET A 47 -11.58 3.01 18.26
N ASP A 48 -12.90 2.83 18.22
CA ASP A 48 -13.54 1.52 18.12
C ASP A 48 -13.22 0.88 16.76
N TRP A 49 -13.40 1.63 15.68
CA TRP A 49 -13.07 1.15 14.34
C TRP A 49 -11.60 0.71 14.25
N LEU A 50 -10.69 1.53 14.77
CA LEU A 50 -9.25 1.24 14.73
C LEU A 50 -8.89 0.03 15.60
N THR A 51 -9.55 -0.11 16.76
CA THR A 51 -9.41 -1.28 17.63
C THR A 51 -9.79 -2.55 16.88
N ASP A 52 -10.95 -2.56 16.23
CA ASP A 52 -11.43 -3.73 15.50
C ASP A 52 -10.56 -4.05 14.27
N ALA A 53 -10.17 -3.03 13.53
CA ALA A 53 -9.28 -3.17 12.39
C ALA A 53 -7.91 -3.76 12.78
N PHE A 54 -7.32 -3.26 13.87
CA PHE A 54 -6.01 -3.73 14.32
C PHE A 54 -6.05 -5.09 15.05
N ARG A 55 -7.15 -5.41 15.74
CA ARG A 55 -7.39 -6.78 16.23
C ARG A 55 -7.51 -7.77 15.07
N PHE A 56 -8.29 -7.42 14.06
CA PHE A 56 -8.46 -8.24 12.87
C PHE A 56 -7.14 -8.51 12.16
N LYS A 57 -6.25 -7.51 12.07
CA LYS A 57 -4.93 -7.64 11.47
C LYS A 57 -3.89 -8.27 12.40
N GLY A 58 -4.23 -8.56 13.65
CA GLY A 58 -3.32 -9.17 14.62
C GLY A 58 -2.30 -8.21 15.22
N TYR A 59 -2.52 -6.90 15.14
CA TYR A 59 -1.66 -5.89 15.78
C TYR A 59 -2.02 -5.64 17.23
N LEU A 60 -3.25 -5.97 17.64
CA LEU A 60 -3.72 -5.91 19.03
C LEU A 60 -4.16 -7.28 19.50
N MET A 61 -3.93 -7.55 20.78
CA MET A 61 -4.52 -8.68 21.49
C MET A 61 -6.02 -8.44 21.74
N ARG A 62 -6.69 -9.44 22.26
CA ARG A 62 -8.14 -9.39 22.51
C ARG A 62 -8.54 -8.29 23.50
N ASP A 63 -7.68 -8.02 24.48
CA ASP A 63 -7.84 -6.96 25.50
C ASP A 63 -7.25 -5.61 25.07
N GLY A 64 -6.47 -5.58 23.98
CA GLY A 64 -5.89 -4.35 23.46
C GLY A 64 -6.92 -3.44 22.79
N ARG A 65 -6.85 -2.14 23.03
CA ARG A 65 -7.75 -1.15 22.44
C ARG A 65 -7.06 0.18 22.19
N ALA A 66 -7.55 0.95 21.22
CA ALA A 66 -7.16 2.34 21.05
C ALA A 66 -7.74 3.17 22.21
N ALA A 67 -6.90 4.00 22.83
CA ALA A 67 -7.25 4.82 24.00
C ALA A 67 -7.33 6.30 23.69
N SER A 68 -6.52 6.79 22.75
CA SER A 68 -6.63 8.15 22.23
C SER A 68 -6.31 8.17 20.74
N LEU A 69 -6.85 9.15 20.06
CA LEU A 69 -6.69 9.33 18.62
C LEU A 69 -6.58 10.81 18.29
N SER A 70 -5.56 11.19 17.53
CA SER A 70 -5.45 12.52 16.93
C SER A 70 -5.13 12.41 15.45
N MET A 71 -5.62 13.37 14.66
CA MET A 71 -5.49 13.38 13.22
C MET A 71 -5.05 14.75 12.72
N LYS A 72 -4.19 14.75 11.72
CA LYS A 72 -3.71 15.96 11.07
C LYS A 72 -3.64 15.74 9.56
N ALA A 73 -4.29 16.59 8.78
CA ALA A 73 -4.14 16.59 7.33
C ALA A 73 -2.68 16.89 6.95
N ILE A 74 -2.16 16.15 5.97
CA ILE A 74 -0.80 16.30 5.46
C ILE A 74 -0.80 16.30 3.94
N GLY A 75 0.23 16.87 3.32
CA GLY A 75 0.39 16.83 1.87
C GLY A 75 -0.57 17.72 1.10
N GLU A 76 -1.14 18.76 1.72
CA GLU A 76 -2.02 19.71 1.03
C GLU A 76 -1.33 20.29 -0.21
N GLY A 77 -2.00 20.16 -1.37
CA GLY A 77 -1.49 20.64 -2.66
C GLY A 77 -0.37 19.80 -3.29
N GLN A 78 0.15 18.78 -2.62
CA GLN A 78 1.23 17.93 -3.15
C GLN A 78 0.76 16.60 -3.75
N GLY A 79 -0.43 16.13 -3.40
CA GLY A 79 -1.00 14.88 -3.89
C GLY A 79 -1.87 15.08 -5.12
N ALA A 80 -1.63 14.32 -6.18
CA ALA A 80 -2.52 14.32 -7.35
C ALA A 80 -3.84 13.56 -7.07
N PHE A 81 -3.83 12.63 -6.12
CA PHE A 81 -4.94 11.72 -5.86
C PHE A 81 -5.01 11.33 -4.38
N GLY A 82 -6.11 11.71 -3.71
CA GLY A 82 -6.46 11.27 -2.37
C GLY A 82 -6.01 12.19 -1.23
N ASP A 83 -6.76 12.10 -0.15
CA ASP A 83 -6.48 12.83 1.08
C ASP A 83 -5.56 11.99 1.97
N LEU A 84 -4.54 12.62 2.52
CA LEU A 84 -3.59 12.02 3.43
C LEU A 84 -3.76 12.59 4.83
N ILE A 85 -3.93 11.73 5.81
CA ILE A 85 -4.11 12.09 7.21
C ILE A 85 -3.04 11.39 8.04
N LEU A 86 -2.21 12.15 8.73
CA LEU A 86 -1.35 11.61 9.78
C LEU A 86 -2.21 11.31 11.00
N VAL A 87 -2.16 10.05 11.42
CA VAL A 87 -2.88 9.56 12.59
C VAL A 87 -1.86 9.25 13.68
N THR A 88 -2.13 9.75 14.89
CA THR A 88 -1.39 9.39 16.11
C THR A 88 -2.36 8.74 17.08
N VAL A 89 -1.99 7.58 17.62
CA VAL A 89 -2.84 6.78 18.49
C VAL A 89 -2.06 6.26 19.69
N THR A 90 -2.71 6.21 20.85
CA THR A 90 -2.23 5.45 22.02
C THR A 90 -3.11 4.23 22.23
N PHE A 91 -2.53 3.21 22.84
CA PHE A 91 -3.22 1.96 23.11
C PHE A 91 -3.17 1.62 24.60
N GLU A 92 -4.19 0.92 25.08
CA GLU A 92 -4.26 0.25 26.38
C GLU A 92 -4.43 -1.24 26.17
N GLY A 93 -4.01 -2.03 27.17
CA GLY A 93 -4.06 -3.49 27.11
C GLY A 93 -3.00 -4.10 26.21
N GLY A 94 -3.24 -5.31 25.72
CA GLY A 94 -2.27 -6.09 24.95
C GLY A 94 -2.06 -5.52 23.55
N ARG A 95 -0.83 -5.03 23.30
CA ARG A 95 -0.37 -4.55 21.99
C ARG A 95 0.76 -5.45 21.49
N LEU A 96 0.65 -5.94 20.26
CA LEU A 96 1.71 -6.70 19.62
C LEU A 96 2.65 -5.75 18.84
N ASN A 97 2.32 -5.42 17.62
CA ASN A 97 3.13 -4.53 16.77
C ASN A 97 2.30 -3.37 16.20
N ALA A 98 1.22 -2.97 16.89
CA ALA A 98 0.39 -1.86 16.41
C ALA A 98 1.21 -0.56 16.34
N PRO A 99 1.22 0.13 15.19
CA PRO A 99 1.92 1.41 15.06
C PRO A 99 1.22 2.48 15.88
N THR A 100 2.00 3.35 16.52
CA THR A 100 1.46 4.53 17.24
C THR A 100 1.28 5.74 16.33
N THR A 101 1.91 5.73 15.16
CA THR A 101 1.73 6.74 14.11
C THR A 101 1.65 6.06 12.75
N PHE A 102 0.73 6.49 11.92
CA PHE A 102 0.58 6.00 10.55
C PHE A 102 -0.14 7.04 9.69
N VAL A 103 -0.13 6.84 8.38
CA VAL A 103 -0.84 7.69 7.43
C VAL A 103 -2.07 6.94 6.94
N ALA A 104 -3.24 7.53 7.12
CA ALA A 104 -4.47 7.07 6.49
C ALA A 104 -4.64 7.79 5.14
N LYS A 105 -4.81 7.01 4.06
CA LYS A 105 -5.01 7.50 2.69
C LYS A 105 -6.42 7.13 2.23
N PHE A 106 -7.17 8.13 1.77
CA PHE A 106 -8.54 7.99 1.29
C PHE A 106 -8.64 8.25 -0.20
N ALA A 107 -9.63 7.65 -0.84
CA ALA A 107 -10.00 8.03 -2.19
C ALA A 107 -10.50 9.47 -2.21
N PRO A 108 -10.11 10.28 -3.23
CA PRO A 108 -10.62 11.64 -3.35
C PRO A 108 -12.12 11.62 -3.65
N VAL A 109 -12.82 12.63 -3.19
CA VAL A 109 -14.21 12.86 -3.60
C VAL A 109 -14.22 13.30 -5.08
N CYS A 110 -14.62 12.39 -5.97
CA CYS A 110 -14.61 12.63 -7.40
C CYS A 110 -15.97 13.09 -7.91
N THR A 111 -15.99 14.25 -8.56
CA THR A 111 -17.14 14.77 -9.30
C THR A 111 -16.95 14.48 -10.79
N GLY A 112 -17.57 13.44 -11.30
CA GLY A 112 -17.52 13.10 -12.74
C GLY A 112 -17.14 11.64 -13.03
N SER A 113 -17.72 11.08 -14.08
CA SER A 113 -17.59 9.65 -14.40
C SER A 113 -16.18 9.24 -14.84
N VAL A 114 -15.48 10.07 -15.59
CA VAL A 114 -14.12 9.78 -16.08
C VAL A 114 -13.13 9.75 -14.90
N LYS A 115 -13.14 10.80 -14.06
CA LYS A 115 -12.30 10.84 -12.86
C LYS A 115 -12.54 9.68 -11.92
N ARG A 116 -13.80 9.22 -11.76
CA ARG A 116 -14.11 8.06 -10.94
C ARG A 116 -13.47 6.78 -11.48
N LEU A 117 -13.51 6.58 -12.80
CA LEU A 117 -12.89 5.41 -13.42
C LEU A 117 -11.37 5.42 -13.27
N GLU A 118 -10.73 6.54 -13.55
CA GLU A 118 -9.28 6.72 -13.37
C GLU A 118 -8.87 6.49 -11.92
N THR A 119 -9.56 7.11 -10.97
CA THR A 119 -9.33 6.94 -9.53
C THR A 119 -9.47 5.47 -9.14
N ARG A 120 -10.51 4.79 -9.62
CA ARG A 120 -10.71 3.37 -9.34
C ARG A 120 -9.53 2.53 -9.81
N VAL A 121 -9.06 2.72 -11.04
CA VAL A 121 -7.92 1.94 -11.59
C VAL A 121 -6.65 2.19 -10.77
N ILE A 122 -6.35 3.46 -10.49
CA ILE A 122 -5.15 3.83 -9.72
C ILE A 122 -5.17 3.20 -8.33
N PHE A 123 -6.27 3.33 -7.59
CA PHE A 123 -6.37 2.78 -6.24
C PHE A 123 -6.45 1.27 -6.20
N LEU A 124 -7.06 0.62 -7.20
CA LEU A 124 -7.03 -0.84 -7.30
C LEU A 124 -5.61 -1.35 -7.55
N ASN A 125 -4.86 -0.72 -8.44
CA ASN A 125 -3.47 -1.08 -8.66
C ASN A 125 -2.62 -0.89 -7.39
N GLU A 126 -2.85 0.21 -6.67
CA GLU A 126 -2.18 0.45 -5.39
C GLU A 126 -2.60 -0.57 -4.32
N ALA A 127 -3.88 -0.92 -4.25
CA ALA A 127 -4.38 -1.95 -3.35
C ALA A 127 -3.74 -3.32 -3.66
N HIS A 128 -3.65 -3.71 -4.93
CA HIS A 128 -2.93 -4.91 -5.35
C HIS A 128 -1.45 -4.84 -5.00
N PHE A 129 -0.81 -3.70 -5.24
CA PHE A 129 0.59 -3.52 -4.91
C PHE A 129 0.87 -3.76 -3.42
N TYR A 130 0.08 -3.17 -2.52
CA TYR A 130 0.27 -3.38 -1.09
C TYR A 130 -0.16 -4.76 -0.60
N ASN A 131 -1.15 -5.36 -1.23
CA ASN A 131 -1.72 -6.61 -0.78
C ASN A 131 -1.00 -7.85 -1.32
N ASP A 132 -0.57 -7.81 -2.57
CA ASP A 132 -0.05 -8.99 -3.28
C ASP A 132 1.49 -9.06 -3.28
N PHE A 133 2.18 -7.93 -3.06
CA PHE A 133 3.64 -7.90 -2.98
C PHE A 133 4.09 -7.83 -1.52
N THR A 134 4.89 -8.80 -1.09
CA THR A 134 5.43 -8.85 0.26
C THR A 134 6.76 -8.10 0.36
N ILE A 135 6.99 -7.43 1.50
CA ILE A 135 8.26 -6.72 1.76
C ILE A 135 9.44 -7.70 1.86
N GLN A 136 9.17 -8.95 2.23
CA GLN A 136 10.18 -9.99 2.43
C GLN A 136 10.98 -10.31 1.17
N ASP A 137 10.45 -9.97 -0.01
CA ASP A 137 11.16 -10.23 -1.27
C ASP A 137 12.38 -9.30 -1.48
N GLY A 138 12.57 -8.27 -0.66
CA GLY A 138 13.73 -7.35 -0.74
C GLY A 138 13.86 -6.60 -2.07
N ALA A 139 12.94 -6.81 -2.99
CA ALA A 139 13.01 -6.26 -4.35
C ALA A 139 12.63 -4.79 -4.42
N CYS A 140 11.81 -4.31 -3.49
CA CYS A 140 11.38 -2.93 -3.44
C CYS A 140 11.21 -2.45 -2.01
N ALA A 141 11.89 -1.38 -1.65
CA ALA A 141 11.60 -0.65 -0.43
C ALA A 141 10.29 0.11 -0.61
N ARG A 142 9.31 -0.16 0.23
CA ARG A 142 8.00 0.51 0.25
C ARG A 142 7.55 0.74 1.69
N PRO A 143 6.67 1.71 1.95
CA PRO A 143 6.04 1.83 3.25
C PRO A 143 5.33 0.52 3.63
N GLU A 144 5.38 0.14 4.90
CA GLU A 144 4.54 -0.94 5.41
C GLU A 144 3.07 -0.55 5.26
N CYS A 145 2.24 -1.49 4.84
CA CYS A 145 0.81 -1.30 4.76
C CYS A 145 0.11 -2.13 5.84
N TYR A 146 -0.40 -1.45 6.86
CA TYR A 146 -1.07 -2.07 7.99
C TYR A 146 -2.46 -2.57 7.64
N LEU A 147 -3.14 -1.86 6.72
CA LEU A 147 -4.47 -2.26 6.25
C LEU A 147 -4.71 -1.75 4.82
N VAL A 148 -5.16 -2.64 3.96
CA VAL A 148 -5.80 -2.32 2.69
C VAL A 148 -7.29 -2.55 2.83
N ALA A 149 -8.06 -1.50 3.01
CA ALA A 149 -9.51 -1.57 3.02
C ALA A 149 -10.05 -1.04 1.70
N CYS A 150 -10.58 -1.90 0.85
CA CYS A 150 -11.18 -1.50 -0.42
C CYS A 150 -12.37 -2.39 -0.80
N GLU A 151 -13.35 -1.79 -1.47
CA GLU A 151 -14.49 -2.49 -2.07
C GLU A 151 -14.43 -2.32 -3.60
N PRO A 152 -13.76 -3.24 -4.31
CA PRO A 152 -13.50 -3.10 -5.73
C PRO A 152 -14.74 -3.20 -6.61
N ARG A 153 -15.83 -3.77 -6.08
CA ARG A 153 -17.07 -4.02 -6.85
C ARG A 153 -18.05 -2.86 -6.84
N ARG A 154 -17.88 -1.90 -5.93
CA ARG A 154 -18.76 -0.74 -5.88
C ARG A 154 -18.59 0.17 -7.10
N ARG A 155 -19.68 0.76 -7.55
CA ARG A 155 -19.66 1.76 -8.63
C ARG A 155 -18.80 2.97 -8.26
N GLU A 156 -18.80 3.34 -6.98
CA GLU A 156 -17.94 4.39 -6.44
C GLU A 156 -16.79 3.71 -5.67
N PRO A 157 -15.54 4.02 -6.02
CA PRO A 157 -14.40 3.44 -5.35
C PRO A 157 -14.37 3.87 -3.89
N THR A 158 -14.32 2.89 -3.00
CA THR A 158 -14.17 3.11 -1.58
C THR A 158 -12.85 2.51 -1.16
N PHE A 159 -11.93 3.35 -0.73
CA PHE A 159 -10.57 2.93 -0.34
C PHE A 159 -10.16 3.64 0.94
N CYS A 160 -9.53 2.88 1.82
CA CYS A 160 -8.77 3.41 2.94
C CYS A 160 -7.52 2.55 3.12
N PHE A 161 -6.35 3.14 3.00
CA PHE A 161 -5.08 2.46 3.28
C PHE A 161 -4.50 3.03 4.57
N LEU A 162 -4.04 2.15 5.47
CA LEU A 162 -3.24 2.55 6.63
C LEU A 162 -1.78 2.21 6.32
N LEU A 163 -0.96 3.23 6.14
CA LEU A 163 0.41 3.12 5.67
C LEU A 163 1.39 3.59 6.75
N GLU A 164 2.59 3.07 6.70
CA GLU A 164 3.69 3.53 7.55
C GLU A 164 3.90 5.04 7.43
N ASN A 165 4.13 5.68 8.58
CA ASN A 165 4.49 7.09 8.63
C ASN A 165 5.95 7.28 8.21
N MET A 166 6.15 7.73 6.98
CA MET A 166 7.47 8.02 6.40
C MET A 166 7.93 9.47 6.63
N LEU A 167 7.15 10.31 7.33
CA LEU A 167 7.53 11.72 7.57
C LEU A 167 8.91 11.92 8.23
N PRO A 168 9.39 11.02 9.11
CA PRO A 168 10.74 11.11 9.63
C PRO A 168 11.85 10.87 8.59
N ALA A 169 11.53 10.25 7.46
CA ALA A 169 12.48 10.02 6.38
C ALA A 169 12.71 11.29 5.56
N THR A 170 13.89 11.38 4.94
CA THR A 170 14.18 12.46 4.00
C THR A 170 13.29 12.31 2.77
N THR A 171 12.53 13.35 2.47
CA THR A 171 11.68 13.41 1.27
C THR A 171 12.18 14.47 0.32
N TRP A 172 12.00 14.25 -0.97
CA TRP A 172 12.20 15.27 -1.99
C TRP A 172 10.85 15.76 -2.48
N THR A 173 10.73 17.06 -2.64
CA THR A 173 9.53 17.62 -3.22
C THR A 173 9.45 17.31 -4.72
N ARG A 174 8.26 17.36 -5.26
CA ARG A 174 8.02 17.16 -6.70
C ARG A 174 8.80 18.13 -7.58
N THR A 175 9.05 19.34 -7.07
CA THR A 175 9.79 20.41 -7.77
C THR A 175 11.30 20.28 -7.63
N GLU A 176 11.78 19.78 -6.49
CA GLU A 176 13.22 19.58 -6.25
C GLU A 176 13.75 18.34 -6.95
N GLY A 177 12.87 17.37 -7.18
CA GLY A 177 13.25 16.12 -7.82
C GLY A 177 14.36 15.38 -7.09
N CYS A 178 15.14 14.60 -7.84
CA CYS A 178 16.30 13.91 -7.30
C CYS A 178 17.51 14.87 -7.31
N SER A 179 17.87 15.40 -6.15
CA SER A 179 18.85 16.49 -6.00
C SER A 179 20.30 16.08 -6.30
N SER A 180 20.62 14.79 -6.48
CA SER A 180 21.99 14.35 -6.77
C SER A 180 22.03 13.10 -7.63
N LEU A 181 23.10 12.96 -8.41
CA LEU A 181 23.35 11.78 -9.24
C LEU A 181 23.42 10.47 -8.42
N PRO A 182 24.07 10.40 -7.24
CA PRO A 182 24.04 9.21 -6.40
C PRO A 182 22.62 8.79 -5.99
N HIS A 183 21.76 9.74 -5.64
CA HIS A 183 20.36 9.45 -5.28
C HIS A 183 19.58 8.92 -6.48
N LEU A 184 19.75 9.54 -7.65
CA LEU A 184 19.14 9.04 -8.89
C LEU A 184 19.59 7.60 -9.19
N GLN A 185 20.88 7.32 -9.07
CA GLN A 185 21.39 5.97 -9.28
C GLN A 185 20.81 4.96 -8.28
N MET A 186 20.62 5.35 -7.02
CA MET A 186 19.98 4.51 -6.02
C MET A 186 18.54 4.18 -6.39
N VAL A 187 17.74 5.18 -6.79
CA VAL A 187 16.36 4.99 -7.23
C VAL A 187 16.30 4.09 -8.47
N MET A 188 17.15 4.34 -9.45
CA MET A 188 17.18 3.53 -10.69
C MET A 188 17.61 2.08 -10.41
N ARG A 189 18.55 1.84 -9.50
CA ARG A 189 18.90 0.48 -9.06
C ARG A 189 17.77 -0.22 -8.36
N MET A 190 17.03 0.48 -7.50
CA MET A 190 15.85 -0.07 -6.82
C MET A 190 14.77 -0.46 -7.84
N LEU A 191 14.45 0.43 -8.79
CA LEU A 191 13.50 0.15 -9.87
C LEU A 191 13.95 -1.02 -10.73
N ALA A 192 15.23 -1.07 -11.11
CA ALA A 192 15.78 -2.18 -11.91
C ALA A 192 15.64 -3.53 -11.19
N ARG A 193 15.91 -3.59 -9.87
CA ARG A 193 15.72 -4.80 -9.06
C ARG A 193 14.25 -5.22 -8.99
N PHE A 194 13.36 -4.24 -8.80
CA PHE A 194 11.93 -4.48 -8.80
C PHE A 194 11.45 -5.05 -10.15
N HIS A 195 11.82 -4.41 -11.25
CA HIS A 195 11.46 -4.88 -12.59
C HIS A 195 12.06 -6.26 -12.88
N ALA A 196 13.34 -6.50 -12.56
CA ALA A 196 13.98 -7.78 -12.79
C ALA A 196 13.29 -8.92 -12.01
N ARG A 197 12.82 -8.65 -10.79
CA ARG A 197 12.12 -9.64 -9.97
C ARG A 197 10.79 -10.07 -10.57
N TRP A 198 10.09 -9.14 -11.20
CA TRP A 198 8.73 -9.36 -11.70
C TRP A 198 8.63 -9.47 -13.22
N TRP A 199 9.74 -9.35 -13.93
CA TRP A 199 9.76 -9.34 -15.40
C TRP A 199 9.19 -10.61 -16.04
N SER A 200 9.39 -11.77 -15.41
CA SER A 200 8.98 -13.07 -15.93
C SER A 200 7.80 -13.68 -15.19
N THR A 201 7.31 -13.04 -14.13
CA THR A 201 6.29 -13.57 -13.22
C THR A 201 4.96 -12.85 -13.32
N ALA A 202 4.82 -11.90 -14.26
CA ALA A 202 3.53 -11.28 -14.54
C ALA A 202 2.52 -12.35 -14.95
N PRO A 203 1.32 -12.36 -14.36
CA PRO A 203 0.28 -13.35 -14.66
C PRO A 203 -0.21 -13.27 -16.09
#